data_62bd775e1faa7bc2d9b4900ef10a158e
#
_entry.id   62bd775e1faa7bc2d9b4900ef10a158e
#
_cell.length_a   1.000
_cell.length_b   1.000
_cell.length_c   1.000
_cell.angle_alpha   90.00
_cell.angle_beta   90.00
_cell.angle_gamma   90.00
#
_symmetry.space_group_name_H-M   'P 1'
#
loop_
_entity.id
_entity.type
_entity.pdbx_description
1 polymer ?
#
loop_
_entity_poly.entity_id
_entity_poly.type
_entity_poly.pdbx_seq_one_letter_code
_entity_poly.pdbx_strand_id
1 'polypeptide(L)'
;MTAAILATILFSLSAVSGKRLSHHLSGVEVNFWRFLLSAFLLGAYAHSFGPGLGGGALGIFFISGIIGFGVGDYGLFRAYPVLGSRLTMVMTQCLAAPIAAMIEWLWLGKGLFFGQVLAGTLILAGVALALTPSETSEVKKKHWKAGILWGLMSAFGQGFGAVLSRKAGSMVVEGVTVDGLSAAYQRVLGGLTVMAILLAIRKFRMRNGGSIQTEVPLTPASVKLIIGLIVANALCGPTLGVGAYQWALNVDDLPAGIVLSVVALSPLVIIPFAMKFEGERPTVRSIIGSVIAVVGVIIMTHQVSQ
;
A
#
# COMPACT_ATOMS: atom_id res chain seq x y z
N MET A 1 -9.76 1.40 -17.89
CA MET A 1 -9.06 2.69 -17.57
C MET A 1 -9.70 3.43 -16.41
N THR A 2 -10.99 3.70 -16.38
CA THR A 2 -11.67 4.45 -15.29
C THR A 2 -11.41 3.86 -13.91
N ALA A 3 -11.47 2.54 -13.76
CA ALA A 3 -11.22 1.85 -12.48
C ALA A 3 -9.75 2.03 -11.99
N ALA A 4 -8.76 2.02 -12.90
CA ALA A 4 -7.35 2.27 -12.53
C ALA A 4 -7.12 3.72 -12.07
N ILE A 5 -7.75 4.70 -12.75
CA ILE A 5 -7.71 6.12 -12.33
C ILE A 5 -8.39 6.28 -10.97
N LEU A 6 -9.55 5.64 -10.77
CA LEU A 6 -10.26 5.65 -9.49
C LEU A 6 -9.37 5.07 -8.38
N ALA A 7 -8.73 3.92 -8.61
CA ALA A 7 -7.80 3.32 -7.65
C ALA A 7 -6.64 4.27 -7.29
N THR A 8 -6.07 4.98 -8.28
CA THR A 8 -4.99 5.95 -8.07
C THR A 8 -5.41 7.09 -7.15
N ILE A 9 -6.60 7.66 -7.37
CA ILE A 9 -7.16 8.73 -6.54
C ILE A 9 -7.47 8.21 -5.13
N LEU A 10 -8.10 7.05 -5.04
CA LEU A 10 -8.46 6.43 -3.77
C LEU A 10 -7.23 6.09 -2.93
N PHE A 11 -6.17 5.54 -3.51
CA PHE A 11 -4.91 5.29 -2.80
C PHE A 11 -4.25 6.59 -2.31
N SER A 12 -4.32 7.65 -3.11
CA SER A 12 -3.81 8.97 -2.70
C SER A 12 -4.58 9.53 -1.50
N LEU A 13 -5.91 9.43 -1.50
CA LEU A 13 -6.75 9.84 -0.36
C LEU A 13 -6.54 8.96 0.88
N SER A 14 -6.38 7.64 0.67
CA SER A 14 -6.03 6.71 1.75
C SER A 14 -4.69 7.07 2.40
N ALA A 15 -3.68 7.43 1.62
CA ALA A 15 -2.37 7.80 2.15
C ALA A 15 -2.43 9.08 3.01
N VAL A 16 -3.14 10.12 2.55
CA VAL A 16 -3.31 11.36 3.32
C VAL A 16 -4.11 11.12 4.60
N SER A 17 -5.23 10.38 4.53
CA SER A 17 -6.01 10.03 5.72
C SER A 17 -5.20 9.16 6.69
N GLY A 18 -4.40 8.22 6.19
CA GLY A 18 -3.50 7.39 6.97
C GLY A 18 -2.42 8.18 7.69
N LYS A 19 -1.80 9.15 7.00
CA LYS A 19 -0.83 10.07 7.62
C LYS A 19 -1.48 10.90 8.73
N ARG A 20 -2.68 11.42 8.52
CA ARG A 20 -3.40 12.18 9.56
C ARG A 20 -3.74 11.30 10.77
N LEU A 21 -4.18 10.06 10.54
CA LEU A 21 -4.45 9.09 11.60
C LEU A 21 -3.20 8.76 12.42
N SER A 22 -2.01 8.74 11.80
CA SER A 22 -0.76 8.44 12.49
C SER A 22 -0.35 9.47 13.56
N HIS A 23 -1.02 10.62 13.61
CA HIS A 23 -0.86 11.61 14.69
C HIS A 23 -1.73 11.30 15.92
N HIS A 24 -2.77 10.49 15.78
CA HIS A 24 -3.74 10.20 16.82
C HIS A 24 -3.68 8.77 17.36
N LEU A 25 -3.37 7.82 16.47
CA LEU A 25 -3.36 6.40 16.77
C LEU A 25 -2.04 5.77 16.31
N SER A 26 -1.66 4.66 16.95
CA SER A 26 -0.55 3.86 16.44
C SER A 26 -0.91 3.23 15.10
N GLY A 27 0.10 2.99 14.26
CA GLY A 27 -0.11 2.35 12.97
C GLY A 27 -0.78 0.97 13.07
N VAL A 28 -0.56 0.23 14.16
CA VAL A 28 -1.21 -1.06 14.41
C VAL A 28 -2.71 -0.88 14.65
N GLU A 29 -3.11 0.11 15.46
CA GLU A 29 -4.52 0.41 15.72
C GLU A 29 -5.25 0.88 14.47
N VAL A 30 -4.62 1.79 13.72
CA VAL A 30 -5.20 2.26 12.45
C VAL A 30 -5.41 1.10 11.48
N ASN A 31 -4.39 0.25 11.29
CA ASN A 31 -4.48 -0.88 10.38
C ASN A 31 -5.50 -1.93 10.85
N PHE A 32 -5.59 -2.19 12.17
CA PHE A 32 -6.59 -3.10 12.71
C PHE A 32 -8.01 -2.62 12.40
N TRP A 33 -8.35 -1.38 12.75
CA TRP A 33 -9.71 -0.86 12.57
C TRP A 33 -10.09 -0.74 11.09
N ARG A 34 -9.17 -0.26 10.23
CA ARG A 34 -9.47 -0.16 8.79
C ARG A 34 -9.64 -1.53 8.14
N PHE A 35 -8.81 -2.54 8.52
CA PHE A 35 -8.98 -3.89 7.98
C PHE A 35 -10.22 -4.59 8.52
N LEU A 36 -10.57 -4.35 9.79
CA LEU A 36 -11.80 -4.89 10.36
C LEU A 36 -13.04 -4.37 9.60
N LEU A 37 -13.10 -3.06 9.36
CA LEU A 37 -14.19 -2.46 8.58
C LEU A 37 -14.20 -2.97 7.14
N SER A 38 -13.03 -3.04 6.51
CA SER A 38 -12.91 -3.55 5.13
C SER A 38 -13.26 -5.03 5.03
N ALA A 39 -12.86 -5.86 6.00
CA ALA A 39 -13.23 -7.27 6.05
C ALA A 39 -14.75 -7.45 6.17
N PHE A 40 -15.41 -6.59 6.96
CA PHE A 40 -16.88 -6.61 7.05
C PHE A 40 -17.55 -6.23 5.70
N LEU A 41 -17.12 -5.13 5.08
CA LEU A 41 -17.70 -4.64 3.83
C LEU A 41 -17.44 -5.58 2.65
N LEU A 42 -16.17 -5.98 2.47
CA LEU A 42 -15.77 -6.90 1.41
C LEU A 42 -16.32 -8.31 1.66
N GLY A 43 -16.41 -8.75 2.93
CA GLY A 43 -17.00 -10.01 3.30
C GLY A 43 -18.49 -10.07 2.96
N ALA A 44 -19.24 -9.00 3.26
CA ALA A 44 -20.64 -8.89 2.87
C ALA A 44 -20.81 -9.04 1.36
N TYR A 45 -19.97 -8.37 0.54
CA TYR A 45 -19.97 -8.53 -0.90
C TYR A 45 -19.59 -9.95 -1.33
N ALA A 46 -18.44 -10.44 -0.86
CA ALA A 46 -17.87 -11.71 -1.31
C ALA A 46 -18.78 -12.91 -1.03
N HIS A 47 -19.51 -12.89 0.10
CA HIS A 47 -20.46 -13.95 0.45
C HIS A 47 -21.85 -13.78 -0.18
N SER A 48 -22.20 -12.57 -0.66
CA SER A 48 -23.49 -12.34 -1.33
C SER A 48 -23.41 -12.48 -2.85
N PHE A 49 -22.29 -12.08 -3.46
CA PHE A 49 -22.14 -11.94 -4.91
C PHE A 49 -20.91 -12.64 -5.49
N GLY A 50 -19.96 -13.04 -4.64
CA GLY A 50 -18.72 -13.70 -5.04
C GLY A 50 -18.58 -15.09 -4.43
N PRO A 51 -17.42 -15.75 -4.64
CA PRO A 51 -17.12 -17.07 -4.09
C PRO A 51 -16.83 -17.07 -2.57
N GLY A 52 -16.85 -15.93 -1.89
CA GLY A 52 -16.55 -15.82 -0.47
C GLY A 52 -15.13 -16.26 -0.14
N LEU A 53 -15.00 -17.35 0.61
CA LEU A 53 -13.71 -18.01 0.93
C LEU A 53 -13.38 -19.16 -0.02
N GLY A 54 -14.21 -19.40 -1.04
CA GLY A 54 -14.00 -20.44 -2.05
C GLY A 54 -12.98 -20.05 -3.12
N GLY A 55 -12.96 -20.82 -4.24
CA GLY A 55 -12.09 -20.59 -5.38
C GLY A 55 -10.71 -21.24 -5.28
N GLY A 56 -10.40 -22.02 -4.24
CA GLY A 56 -9.20 -22.84 -4.10
C GLY A 56 -7.87 -22.10 -3.88
N ALA A 57 -7.86 -20.77 -4.00
CA ALA A 57 -6.66 -19.94 -3.85
C ALA A 57 -6.58 -19.17 -2.51
N LEU A 58 -7.52 -19.42 -1.58
CA LEU A 58 -7.60 -18.72 -0.30
C LEU A 58 -6.27 -18.67 0.46
N GLY A 59 -5.56 -19.80 0.54
CA GLY A 59 -4.29 -19.86 1.28
C GLY A 59 -3.24 -18.90 0.71
N ILE A 60 -3.15 -18.78 -0.62
CA ILE A 60 -2.18 -17.90 -1.26
C ILE A 60 -2.63 -16.42 -1.13
N PHE A 61 -3.91 -16.11 -1.29
CA PHE A 61 -4.43 -14.76 -1.05
C PHE A 61 -4.24 -14.33 0.41
N PHE A 62 -4.48 -15.24 1.35
CA PHE A 62 -4.28 -14.98 2.78
C PHE A 62 -2.81 -14.69 3.10
N ILE A 63 -1.86 -15.49 2.59
CA ILE A 63 -0.42 -15.24 2.75
C ILE A 63 -0.01 -13.93 2.05
N SER A 64 -0.54 -13.67 0.86
CA SER A 64 -0.36 -12.38 0.19
C SER A 64 -0.82 -11.20 1.07
N GLY A 65 -1.92 -11.38 1.79
CA GLY A 65 -2.43 -10.41 2.76
C GLY A 65 -1.53 -10.25 4.00
N ILE A 66 -1.01 -11.36 4.55
CA ILE A 66 -0.02 -11.30 5.64
C ILE A 66 1.19 -10.47 5.23
N ILE A 67 1.73 -10.71 4.05
CA ILE A 67 2.95 -10.03 3.58
C ILE A 67 2.63 -8.60 3.14
N GLY A 68 1.63 -8.41 2.26
CA GLY A 68 1.29 -7.10 1.70
C GLY A 68 0.68 -6.16 2.73
N PHE A 69 -0.41 -6.57 3.36
CA PHE A 69 -1.15 -5.76 4.32
C PHE A 69 -0.60 -5.89 5.75
N GLY A 70 -0.18 -7.10 6.17
CA GLY A 70 0.40 -7.29 7.49
C GLY A 70 1.76 -6.60 7.61
N VAL A 71 2.75 -7.07 6.89
CA VAL A 71 4.13 -6.54 6.95
C VAL A 71 4.24 -5.21 6.21
N GLY A 72 3.69 -5.13 4.98
CA GLY A 72 3.79 -3.95 4.13
C GLY A 72 3.14 -2.70 4.74
N ASP A 73 1.90 -2.81 5.20
CA ASP A 73 1.20 -1.66 5.78
C ASP A 73 1.66 -1.34 7.20
N TYR A 74 2.20 -2.31 7.94
CA TYR A 74 2.91 -1.99 9.18
C TYR A 74 4.08 -1.05 8.91
N GLY A 75 4.91 -1.32 7.90
CA GLY A 75 5.97 -0.43 7.45
C GLY A 75 5.45 0.91 6.94
N LEU A 76 4.39 0.89 6.14
CA LEU A 76 3.73 2.08 5.60
C LEU A 76 3.35 3.08 6.70
N PHE A 77 2.64 2.61 7.72
CA PHE A 77 2.18 3.47 8.82
C PHE A 77 3.31 3.90 9.77
N ARG A 78 4.41 3.18 9.79
CA ARG A 78 5.65 3.61 10.47
C ARG A 78 6.43 4.64 9.67
N ALA A 79 6.35 4.62 8.34
CA ALA A 79 7.01 5.59 7.47
C ALA A 79 6.27 6.94 7.44
N TYR A 80 4.93 6.96 7.48
CA TYR A 80 4.12 8.19 7.39
C TYR A 80 4.54 9.30 8.35
N PRO A 81 4.75 9.08 9.65
CA PRO A 81 5.14 10.16 10.57
C PRO A 81 6.48 10.80 10.23
N VAL A 82 7.37 10.05 9.60
CA VAL A 82 8.75 10.46 9.31
C VAL A 82 8.91 11.07 7.94
N LEU A 83 8.38 10.39 6.92
CA LEU A 83 8.55 10.78 5.50
C LEU A 83 7.41 11.63 4.95
N GLY A 84 6.24 11.63 5.62
CA GLY A 84 5.00 12.18 5.06
C GLY A 84 4.33 11.19 4.10
N SER A 85 3.10 11.51 3.67
CA SER A 85 2.33 10.60 2.81
C SER A 85 2.96 10.47 1.41
N ARG A 86 3.40 11.57 0.83
CA ARG A 86 3.93 11.63 -0.54
C ARG A 86 5.20 10.80 -0.72
N LEU A 87 6.25 11.04 0.10
CA LEU A 87 7.51 10.30 -0.04
C LEU A 87 7.34 8.82 0.30
N THR A 88 6.48 8.50 1.27
CA THR A 88 6.13 7.13 1.58
C THR A 88 5.46 6.45 0.37
N MET A 89 4.55 7.12 -0.32
CA MET A 89 3.91 6.61 -1.54
C MET A 89 4.91 6.45 -2.70
N VAL A 90 5.85 7.38 -2.89
CA VAL A 90 6.94 7.21 -3.87
C VAL A 90 7.71 5.93 -3.60
N MET A 91 8.13 5.70 -2.35
CA MET A 91 8.85 4.49 -2.00
C MET A 91 7.99 3.24 -2.22
N THR A 92 6.79 3.22 -1.67
CA THR A 92 5.95 2.03 -1.67
C THR A 92 5.49 1.66 -3.07
N GLN A 93 5.02 2.61 -3.87
CA GLN A 93 4.46 2.31 -5.19
C GLN A 93 5.53 2.16 -6.28
N CYS A 94 6.57 3.00 -6.25
CA CYS A 94 7.59 2.91 -7.29
C CYS A 94 8.58 1.76 -7.05
N LEU A 95 8.98 1.48 -5.80
CA LEU A 95 9.90 0.37 -5.52
C LEU A 95 9.21 -1.01 -5.54
N ALA A 96 7.89 -1.08 -5.39
CA ALA A 96 7.17 -2.36 -5.47
C ALA A 96 7.35 -3.04 -6.83
N ALA A 97 7.42 -2.28 -7.93
CA ALA A 97 7.58 -2.85 -9.28
C ALA A 97 8.93 -3.57 -9.48
N PRO A 98 10.11 -2.96 -9.24
CA PRO A 98 11.38 -3.67 -9.34
C PRO A 98 11.52 -4.82 -8.33
N ILE A 99 10.95 -4.67 -7.12
CA ILE A 99 10.93 -5.76 -6.14
C ILE A 99 10.10 -6.93 -6.65
N ALA A 100 8.92 -6.67 -7.21
CA ALA A 100 8.08 -7.72 -7.80
C ALA A 100 8.80 -8.43 -8.95
N ALA A 101 9.43 -7.68 -9.87
CA ALA A 101 10.20 -8.25 -10.98
C ALA A 101 11.38 -9.10 -10.48
N MET A 102 12.10 -8.66 -9.46
CA MET A 102 13.18 -9.42 -8.84
C MET A 102 12.67 -10.73 -8.21
N ILE A 103 11.52 -10.70 -7.54
CA ILE A 103 10.91 -11.88 -6.93
C ILE A 103 10.44 -12.87 -8.03
N GLU A 104 9.82 -12.36 -9.10
CA GLU A 104 9.42 -13.20 -10.25
C GLU A 104 10.63 -13.86 -10.91
N TRP A 105 11.75 -13.14 -11.04
CA TRP A 105 12.98 -13.69 -11.56
C TRP A 105 13.57 -14.78 -10.65
N LEU A 106 13.71 -14.51 -9.35
CA LEU A 106 14.36 -15.44 -8.40
C LEU A 106 13.49 -16.66 -8.09
N TRP A 107 12.18 -16.48 -8.02
CA TRP A 107 11.26 -17.55 -7.56
C TRP A 107 10.50 -18.23 -8.69
N LEU A 108 10.08 -17.48 -9.71
CA LEU A 108 9.31 -18.03 -10.84
C LEU A 108 10.18 -18.31 -12.08
N GLY A 109 11.49 -18.06 -12.00
CA GLY A 109 12.43 -18.28 -13.10
C GLY A 109 12.20 -17.40 -14.34
N LYS A 110 11.40 -16.33 -14.22
CA LYS A 110 11.15 -15.39 -15.31
C LYS A 110 12.40 -14.54 -15.53
N GLY A 111 13.00 -14.63 -16.72
CA GLY A 111 14.18 -13.82 -17.06
C GLY A 111 13.94 -12.32 -16.92
N LEU A 112 14.94 -11.59 -16.44
CA LEU A 112 14.94 -10.12 -16.46
C LEU A 112 15.51 -9.65 -17.80
N PHE A 113 14.71 -8.89 -18.54
CA PHE A 113 15.17 -8.24 -19.76
C PHE A 113 16.03 -7.01 -19.44
N PHE A 114 17.02 -6.71 -20.30
CA PHE A 114 17.91 -5.54 -20.11
C PHE A 114 17.15 -4.24 -19.87
N GLY A 115 16.06 -4.02 -20.59
CA GLY A 115 15.22 -2.83 -20.40
C GLY A 115 14.55 -2.76 -19.04
N GLN A 116 14.18 -3.90 -18.43
CA GLN A 116 13.63 -3.93 -17.06
C GLN A 116 14.69 -3.55 -16.02
N VAL A 117 15.95 -3.99 -16.24
CA VAL A 117 17.07 -3.60 -15.38
C VAL A 117 17.33 -2.08 -15.50
N LEU A 118 17.31 -1.54 -16.73
CA LEU A 118 17.47 -0.10 -16.94
C LEU A 118 16.32 0.71 -16.31
N ALA A 119 15.09 0.26 -16.49
CA ALA A 119 13.92 0.88 -15.86
C ALA A 119 14.01 0.80 -14.31
N GLY A 120 14.45 -0.32 -13.76
CA GLY A 120 14.69 -0.48 -12.32
C GLY A 120 15.74 0.49 -11.79
N THR A 121 16.85 0.70 -12.49
CA THR A 121 17.87 1.69 -12.11
C THR A 121 17.32 3.12 -12.18
N LEU A 122 16.49 3.42 -13.17
CA LEU A 122 15.81 4.73 -13.27
C LEU A 122 14.86 4.97 -12.10
N ILE A 123 14.09 3.94 -11.69
CA ILE A 123 13.22 3.99 -10.51
C ILE A 123 14.05 4.29 -9.26
N LEU A 124 15.13 3.54 -9.04
CA LEU A 124 16.00 3.71 -7.87
C LEU A 124 16.63 5.12 -7.82
N ALA A 125 17.10 5.63 -8.95
CA ALA A 125 17.64 6.98 -9.07
C ALA A 125 16.58 8.05 -8.76
N GLY A 126 15.36 7.89 -9.31
CA GLY A 126 14.24 8.80 -9.05
C GLY A 126 13.83 8.81 -7.58
N VAL A 127 13.70 7.63 -6.96
CA VAL A 127 13.38 7.52 -5.53
C VAL A 127 14.50 8.13 -4.66
N ALA A 128 15.76 7.86 -4.96
CA ALA A 128 16.89 8.44 -4.23
C ALA A 128 16.88 9.98 -4.32
N LEU A 129 16.63 10.53 -5.50
CA LEU A 129 16.50 11.98 -5.72
C LEU A 129 15.29 12.56 -4.96
N ALA A 130 14.15 11.87 -4.97
CA ALA A 130 12.94 12.30 -4.26
C ALA A 130 13.15 12.32 -2.74
N LEU A 131 13.92 11.38 -2.21
CA LEU A 131 14.21 11.23 -0.79
C LEU A 131 15.35 12.12 -0.29
N THR A 132 16.02 12.89 -1.14
CA THR A 132 17.11 13.78 -0.70
C THR A 132 16.58 14.78 0.34
N PRO A 133 17.12 14.80 1.58
CA PRO A 133 16.61 15.67 2.64
C PRO A 133 16.79 17.15 2.26
N SER A 134 15.78 17.96 2.56
CA SER A 134 15.90 19.42 2.54
C SER A 134 16.70 19.87 3.77
N GLU A 135 17.59 20.85 3.62
CA GLU A 135 18.54 21.29 4.66
C GLU A 135 17.90 21.85 5.95
N THR A 136 16.58 22.02 5.98
CA THR A 136 15.85 22.86 6.93
C THR A 136 15.52 22.24 8.30
N SER A 137 15.90 21.01 8.64
CA SER A 137 15.60 20.49 9.99
C SER A 137 16.49 19.33 10.44
N GLU A 138 17.37 19.59 11.43
CA GLU A 138 18.21 18.55 12.05
C GLU A 138 17.41 17.47 12.79
N VAL A 139 16.28 17.80 13.38
CA VAL A 139 15.40 16.85 14.08
C VAL A 139 14.78 15.82 13.11
N LYS A 140 14.47 16.22 11.89
CA LYS A 140 14.01 15.30 10.85
C LYS A 140 15.13 14.36 10.35
N LYS A 141 16.39 14.79 10.34
CA LYS A 141 17.52 13.96 9.88
C LYS A 141 17.74 12.73 10.77
N LYS A 142 17.54 12.84 12.09
CA LYS A 142 17.82 11.75 13.05
C LYS A 142 16.96 10.50 12.82
N HIS A 143 15.72 10.67 12.36
CA HIS A 143 14.78 9.56 12.15
C HIS A 143 14.59 9.18 10.66
N TRP A 144 15.23 9.93 9.74
CA TRP A 144 15.06 9.75 8.29
C TRP A 144 15.44 8.34 7.82
N LYS A 145 16.57 7.80 8.31
CA LYS A 145 17.01 6.44 7.99
C LYS A 145 15.99 5.38 8.41
N ALA A 146 15.37 5.55 9.58
CA ALA A 146 14.30 4.66 10.03
C ALA A 146 13.06 4.77 9.13
N GLY A 147 12.69 5.98 8.70
CA GLY A 147 11.60 6.19 7.74
C GLY A 147 11.85 5.48 6.41
N ILE A 148 13.07 5.57 5.88
CA ILE A 148 13.47 4.84 4.66
C ILE A 148 13.38 3.34 4.87
N LEU A 149 13.87 2.80 5.99
CA LEU A 149 13.80 1.37 6.28
C LEU A 149 12.33 0.88 6.32
N TRP A 150 11.44 1.63 6.98
CA TRP A 150 10.03 1.31 7.01
C TRP A 150 9.37 1.42 5.63
N GLY A 151 9.76 2.40 4.82
CA GLY A 151 9.32 2.54 3.44
C GLY A 151 9.77 1.37 2.55
N LEU A 152 11.02 0.92 2.70
CA LEU A 152 11.53 -0.27 2.00
C LEU A 152 10.78 -1.53 2.42
N MET A 153 10.52 -1.71 3.71
CA MET A 153 9.70 -2.83 4.20
C MET A 153 8.30 -2.80 3.60
N SER A 154 7.70 -1.62 3.51
CA SER A 154 6.41 -1.44 2.85
C SER A 154 6.46 -1.80 1.37
N ALA A 155 7.46 -1.32 0.64
CA ALA A 155 7.65 -1.62 -0.78
C ALA A 155 7.85 -3.12 -1.03
N PHE A 156 8.66 -3.79 -0.20
CA PHE A 156 8.85 -5.24 -0.25
C PHE A 156 7.53 -5.98 -0.02
N GLY A 157 6.79 -5.61 1.03
CA GLY A 157 5.49 -6.20 1.33
C GLY A 157 4.50 -6.05 0.17
N GLN A 158 4.43 -4.85 -0.42
CA GLN A 158 3.55 -4.59 -1.56
C GLN A 158 3.99 -5.37 -2.81
N GLY A 159 5.27 -5.37 -3.16
CA GLY A 159 5.80 -6.09 -4.32
C GLY A 159 5.61 -7.61 -4.20
N PHE A 160 6.00 -8.20 -3.08
CA PHE A 160 5.84 -9.64 -2.86
C PHE A 160 4.37 -10.03 -2.73
N GLY A 161 3.58 -9.25 -1.99
CA GLY A 161 2.14 -9.47 -1.88
C GLY A 161 1.44 -9.42 -3.24
N ALA A 162 1.85 -8.52 -4.15
CA ALA A 162 1.31 -8.44 -5.51
C ALA A 162 1.66 -9.68 -6.35
N VAL A 163 2.90 -10.19 -6.28
CA VAL A 163 3.31 -11.44 -6.99
C VAL A 163 2.48 -12.62 -6.52
N LEU A 164 2.33 -12.79 -5.20
CA LEU A 164 1.48 -13.85 -4.64
C LEU A 164 0.03 -13.72 -5.06
N SER A 165 -0.52 -12.50 -5.01
CA SER A 165 -1.91 -12.24 -5.41
C SER A 165 -2.14 -12.55 -6.89
N ARG A 166 -1.17 -12.19 -7.76
CA ARG A 166 -1.23 -12.51 -9.20
C ARG A 166 -1.20 -14.02 -9.42
N LYS A 167 -0.30 -14.73 -8.72
CA LYS A 167 -0.24 -16.19 -8.79
C LYS A 167 -1.56 -16.82 -8.33
N ALA A 168 -2.16 -16.34 -7.24
CA ALA A 168 -3.45 -16.83 -6.76
C ALA A 168 -4.57 -16.57 -7.77
N GLY A 169 -4.62 -15.38 -8.37
CA GLY A 169 -5.63 -15.00 -9.37
C GLY A 169 -5.55 -15.80 -10.68
N SER A 170 -4.37 -16.33 -11.03
CA SER A 170 -4.20 -17.21 -12.20
C SER A 170 -4.58 -18.68 -11.93
N MET A 171 -4.89 -19.04 -10.68
CA MET A 171 -5.33 -20.39 -10.33
C MET A 171 -6.84 -20.49 -10.50
N VAL A 172 -7.27 -21.33 -11.44
CA VAL A 172 -8.68 -21.71 -11.59
C VAL A 172 -8.84 -23.09 -10.97
N VAL A 173 -9.62 -23.19 -9.91
CA VAL A 173 -9.92 -24.45 -9.24
C VAL A 173 -11.41 -24.72 -9.40
N GLU A 174 -11.76 -25.90 -9.89
CA GLU A 174 -13.14 -26.35 -10.10
C GLU A 174 -13.99 -25.41 -11.00
N GLY A 175 -13.32 -24.68 -11.91
CA GLY A 175 -14.01 -23.72 -12.81
C GLY A 175 -14.45 -22.41 -12.14
N VAL A 176 -14.11 -22.21 -10.86
CA VAL A 176 -14.44 -20.98 -10.11
C VAL A 176 -13.30 -19.99 -10.20
N THR A 177 -13.57 -18.81 -10.75
CA THR A 177 -12.65 -17.67 -10.73
C THR A 177 -12.93 -16.79 -9.52
N VAL A 178 -11.89 -16.30 -8.85
CA VAL A 178 -12.05 -15.37 -7.74
C VAL A 178 -12.07 -13.95 -8.30
N ASP A 179 -13.21 -13.26 -8.16
CA ASP A 179 -13.34 -11.87 -8.55
C ASP A 179 -12.44 -10.94 -7.70
N GLY A 180 -12.20 -9.72 -8.20
CA GLY A 180 -11.28 -8.77 -7.56
C GLY A 180 -11.66 -8.37 -6.13
N LEU A 181 -12.96 -8.23 -5.82
CA LEU A 181 -13.42 -7.87 -4.47
C LEU A 181 -13.31 -9.06 -3.50
N SER A 182 -13.62 -10.27 -3.97
CA SER A 182 -13.40 -11.50 -3.18
C SER A 182 -11.92 -11.76 -2.94
N ALA A 183 -11.04 -11.52 -3.92
CA ALA A 183 -9.60 -11.58 -3.74
C ALA A 183 -9.11 -10.56 -2.72
N ALA A 184 -9.62 -9.32 -2.76
CA ALA A 184 -9.33 -8.30 -1.76
C ALA A 184 -9.79 -8.72 -0.37
N TYR A 185 -10.98 -9.33 -0.24
CA TYR A 185 -11.49 -9.88 1.01
C TYR A 185 -10.54 -10.90 1.62
N GLN A 186 -10.18 -11.93 0.84
CA GLN A 186 -9.29 -13.01 1.30
C GLN A 186 -7.91 -12.48 1.71
N ARG A 187 -7.39 -11.46 1.04
CA ARG A 187 -6.14 -10.78 1.40
C ARG A 187 -6.28 -9.95 2.68
N VAL A 188 -7.37 -9.20 2.82
CA VAL A 188 -7.61 -8.36 4.02
C VAL A 188 -7.67 -9.21 5.27
N LEU A 189 -8.21 -10.43 5.22
CA LEU A 189 -8.22 -11.37 6.34
C LEU A 189 -6.80 -11.71 6.82
N GLY A 190 -5.85 -11.91 5.89
CA GLY A 190 -4.44 -12.14 6.25
C GLY A 190 -3.81 -10.92 6.95
N GLY A 191 -4.05 -9.72 6.43
CA GLY A 191 -3.59 -8.47 7.04
C GLY A 191 -4.22 -8.21 8.42
N LEU A 192 -5.54 -8.43 8.54
CA LEU A 192 -6.29 -8.29 9.79
C LEU A 192 -5.75 -9.22 10.87
N THR A 193 -5.45 -10.47 10.51
CA THR A 193 -4.88 -11.46 11.45
C THR A 193 -3.56 -10.97 12.05
N VAL A 194 -2.63 -10.47 11.20
CA VAL A 194 -1.36 -9.91 11.68
C VAL A 194 -1.59 -8.71 12.60
N MET A 195 -2.47 -7.79 12.22
CA MET A 195 -2.74 -6.59 13.02
C MET A 195 -3.44 -6.91 14.33
N ALA A 196 -4.34 -7.91 14.34
CA ALA A 196 -4.99 -8.39 15.56
C ALA A 196 -3.96 -8.98 16.55
N ILE A 197 -3.03 -9.80 16.07
CA ILE A 197 -1.95 -10.37 16.89
C ILE A 197 -1.05 -9.25 17.45
N LEU A 198 -0.62 -8.31 16.60
CA LEU A 198 0.23 -7.20 17.03
C LEU A 198 -0.49 -6.29 18.04
N LEU A 199 -1.79 -6.05 17.84
CA LEU A 199 -2.60 -5.27 18.78
C LEU A 199 -2.76 -5.98 20.11
N ALA A 200 -2.99 -7.30 20.10
CA ALA A 200 -3.08 -8.11 21.32
C ALA A 200 -1.75 -8.09 22.10
N ILE A 201 -0.61 -8.29 21.40
CA ILE A 201 0.72 -8.21 22.02
C ILE A 201 0.95 -6.82 22.63
N ARG A 202 0.59 -5.76 21.91
CA ARG A 202 0.73 -4.39 22.40
C ARG A 202 -0.09 -4.17 23.67
N LYS A 203 -1.38 -4.54 23.67
CA LYS A 203 -2.26 -4.40 24.84
C LYS A 203 -1.76 -5.23 26.03
N PHE A 204 -1.25 -6.45 25.79
CA PHE A 204 -0.68 -7.28 26.83
C PHE A 204 0.56 -6.62 27.48
N ARG A 205 1.47 -6.08 26.65
CA ARG A 205 2.66 -5.35 27.17
C ARG A 205 2.27 -4.11 27.97
N MET A 206 1.24 -3.38 27.53
CA MET A 206 0.71 -2.21 28.27
C MET A 206 0.20 -2.61 29.65
N ARG A 207 -0.56 -3.71 29.73
CA ARG A 207 -1.13 -4.21 30.99
C ARG A 207 -0.04 -4.62 32.00
N ASN A 208 1.12 -5.05 31.50
CA ASN A 208 2.25 -5.52 32.34
C ASN A 208 3.29 -4.41 32.65
N GLY A 209 2.91 -3.15 32.62
CA GLY A 209 3.76 -2.02 33.05
C GLY A 209 4.71 -1.46 31.99
N GLY A 210 4.53 -1.79 30.72
CA GLY A 210 5.26 -1.16 29.62
C GLY A 210 4.86 0.32 29.48
N SER A 211 5.82 1.23 29.61
CA SER A 211 5.58 2.66 29.36
C SER A 211 5.27 2.87 27.88
N ILE A 212 4.11 3.43 27.60
CA ILE A 212 3.74 3.91 26.27
C ILE A 212 3.73 5.41 26.30
N GLN A 213 4.16 6.00 25.18
CA GLN A 213 4.00 7.42 24.92
C GLN A 213 2.58 7.83 25.34
N THR A 214 2.53 8.84 26.19
CA THR A 214 1.33 9.41 26.79
C THR A 214 0.23 9.54 25.74
N GLU A 215 -0.83 8.77 25.90
CA GLU A 215 -2.03 8.92 25.07
C GLU A 215 -2.58 10.32 25.35
N VAL A 216 -2.61 11.15 24.31
CA VAL A 216 -3.25 12.46 24.39
C VAL A 216 -4.72 12.21 24.70
N PRO A 217 -5.30 12.82 25.76
CA PRO A 217 -6.72 12.64 26.08
C PRO A 217 -7.59 12.97 24.87
N LEU A 218 -8.38 12.00 24.43
CA LEU A 218 -9.24 12.16 23.26
C LEU A 218 -10.48 12.98 23.67
N THR A 219 -10.65 14.14 23.05
CA THR A 219 -11.90 14.88 23.15
C THR A 219 -12.99 14.25 22.27
N PRO A 220 -14.29 14.44 22.55
CA PRO A 220 -15.37 13.94 21.70
C PRO A 220 -15.25 14.38 20.22
N ALA A 221 -14.75 15.60 19.98
CA ALA A 221 -14.48 16.08 18.63
C ALA A 221 -13.33 15.30 17.94
N SER A 222 -12.26 14.99 18.69
CA SER A 222 -11.16 14.17 18.20
C SER A 222 -11.61 12.76 17.87
N VAL A 223 -12.50 12.16 18.68
CA VAL A 223 -13.05 10.82 18.43
C VAL A 223 -13.84 10.77 17.13
N LYS A 224 -14.75 11.76 16.90
CA LYS A 224 -15.50 11.84 15.64
C LYS A 224 -14.59 11.99 14.43
N LEU A 225 -13.56 12.82 14.52
CA LEU A 225 -12.56 12.99 13.47
C LEU A 225 -11.83 11.68 13.18
N ILE A 226 -11.35 10.98 14.21
CA ILE A 226 -10.63 9.71 14.09
C ILE A 226 -11.50 8.67 13.42
N ILE A 227 -12.75 8.50 13.85
CA ILE A 227 -13.71 7.57 13.25
C ILE A 227 -13.91 7.91 11.77
N GLY A 228 -14.16 9.18 11.44
CA GLY A 228 -14.31 9.62 10.05
C GLY A 228 -13.08 9.33 9.20
N LEU A 229 -11.88 9.55 9.72
CA LEU A 229 -10.63 9.25 9.04
C LEU A 229 -10.40 7.74 8.88
N ILE A 230 -10.77 6.90 9.87
CA ILE A 230 -10.69 5.42 9.77
C ILE A 230 -11.63 4.94 8.67
N VAL A 231 -12.88 5.42 8.64
CA VAL A 231 -13.85 5.05 7.60
C VAL A 231 -13.35 5.47 6.22
N ALA A 232 -12.90 6.72 6.07
CA ALA A 232 -12.33 7.21 4.81
C ALA A 232 -11.12 6.37 4.36
N ASN A 233 -10.21 6.05 5.29
CA ASN A 233 -9.03 5.24 5.00
C ASN A 233 -9.38 3.80 4.62
N ALA A 234 -10.32 3.17 5.32
CA ALA A 234 -10.80 1.83 5.02
C ALA A 234 -11.48 1.75 3.64
N LEU A 235 -12.34 2.73 3.34
CA LEU A 235 -13.03 2.80 2.04
C LEU A 235 -12.06 3.10 0.90
N CYS A 236 -11.20 4.12 1.05
CA CYS A 236 -10.29 4.53 -0.01
C CYS A 236 -9.10 3.58 -0.19
N GLY A 237 -8.66 2.87 0.86
CA GLY A 237 -7.53 1.93 0.80
C GLY A 237 -7.99 0.52 0.45
N PRO A 238 -8.12 -0.34 1.45
CA PRO A 238 -8.29 -1.78 1.25
C PRO A 238 -9.66 -2.19 0.68
N THR A 239 -10.70 -1.35 0.76
CA THR A 239 -12.02 -1.69 0.23
C THR A 239 -12.16 -1.29 -1.24
N LEU A 240 -12.43 -0.03 -1.52
CA LEU A 240 -12.70 0.45 -2.88
C LEU A 240 -11.41 0.63 -3.70
N GLY A 241 -10.32 1.08 -3.06
CA GLY A 241 -9.04 1.28 -3.75
C GLY A 241 -8.47 -0.03 -4.28
N VAL A 242 -8.36 -1.04 -3.41
CA VAL A 242 -7.91 -2.38 -3.83
C VAL A 242 -8.94 -3.05 -4.72
N GLY A 243 -10.24 -2.90 -4.46
CA GLY A 243 -11.32 -3.42 -5.31
C GLY A 243 -11.26 -2.86 -6.72
N ALA A 244 -11.15 -1.54 -6.88
CA ALA A 244 -11.02 -0.89 -8.19
C ALA A 244 -9.73 -1.30 -8.93
N TYR A 245 -8.64 -1.44 -8.20
CA TYR A 245 -7.37 -1.94 -8.73
C TYR A 245 -7.50 -3.37 -9.26
N GLN A 246 -8.06 -4.27 -8.47
CA GLN A 246 -8.27 -5.66 -8.88
C GLN A 246 -9.29 -5.76 -10.02
N TRP A 247 -10.33 -4.94 -9.99
CA TRP A 247 -11.27 -4.87 -11.13
C TRP A 247 -10.57 -4.44 -12.41
N ALA A 248 -9.72 -3.40 -12.35
CA ALA A 248 -8.99 -2.95 -13.53
C ALA A 248 -8.06 -4.04 -14.09
N LEU A 249 -7.48 -4.88 -13.22
CA LEU A 249 -6.63 -6.01 -13.64
C LEU A 249 -7.39 -7.16 -14.28
N ASN A 250 -8.68 -7.30 -14.00
CA ASN A 250 -9.55 -8.38 -14.50
C ASN A 250 -10.33 -7.99 -15.76
N VAL A 251 -10.12 -6.78 -16.33
CA VAL A 251 -10.71 -6.38 -17.61
C VAL A 251 -9.84 -6.94 -18.73
N ASP A 252 -10.35 -7.90 -19.47
CA ASP A 252 -9.65 -8.67 -20.51
C ASP A 252 -8.96 -7.82 -21.58
N ASP A 253 -9.47 -6.63 -21.88
CA ASP A 253 -8.94 -5.75 -22.92
C ASP A 253 -7.80 -4.81 -22.43
N LEU A 254 -7.43 -4.84 -21.14
CA LEU A 254 -6.40 -3.96 -20.57
C LEU A 254 -5.17 -4.76 -20.13
N PRO A 255 -4.02 -4.58 -20.80
CA PRO A 255 -2.76 -5.13 -20.32
C PRO A 255 -2.48 -4.69 -18.87
N ALA A 256 -2.11 -5.65 -18.01
CA ALA A 256 -1.82 -5.39 -16.59
C ALA A 256 -0.77 -4.28 -16.42
N GLY A 257 0.19 -4.17 -17.33
CA GLY A 257 1.19 -3.10 -17.35
C GLY A 257 0.58 -1.69 -17.45
N ILE A 258 -0.51 -1.52 -18.20
CA ILE A 258 -1.19 -0.22 -18.30
C ILE A 258 -1.86 0.13 -16.96
N VAL A 259 -2.52 -0.83 -16.33
CA VAL A 259 -3.17 -0.63 -15.03
C VAL A 259 -2.13 -0.24 -13.96
N LEU A 260 -1.02 -0.98 -13.90
CA LEU A 260 0.09 -0.71 -12.97
C LEU A 260 0.71 0.67 -13.23
N SER A 261 0.89 1.05 -14.51
CA SER A 261 1.42 2.37 -14.88
C SER A 261 0.53 3.51 -14.41
N VAL A 262 -0.80 3.35 -14.53
CA VAL A 262 -1.76 4.36 -14.05
C VAL A 262 -1.73 4.46 -12.52
N VAL A 263 -1.70 3.33 -11.82
CA VAL A 263 -1.65 3.32 -10.34
C VAL A 263 -0.31 3.89 -9.82
N ALA A 264 0.77 3.70 -10.56
CA ALA A 264 2.08 4.28 -10.23
C ALA A 264 2.10 5.82 -10.29
N LEU A 265 1.07 6.48 -10.86
CA LEU A 265 0.89 7.93 -10.79
C LEU A 265 0.45 8.43 -9.40
N SER A 266 0.03 7.55 -8.48
CA SER A 266 -0.44 7.93 -7.13
C SER A 266 0.51 8.90 -6.39
N PRO A 267 1.86 8.75 -6.43
CA PRO A 267 2.77 9.70 -5.81
C PRO A 267 2.73 11.12 -6.37
N LEU A 268 2.27 11.29 -7.60
CA LEU A 268 2.07 12.60 -8.23
C LEU A 268 0.67 13.14 -7.93
N VAL A 269 -0.34 12.29 -8.00
CA VAL A 269 -1.74 12.64 -7.70
C VAL A 269 -1.92 13.07 -6.24
N ILE A 270 -1.13 12.54 -5.31
CA ILE A 270 -1.19 12.90 -3.89
C ILE A 270 -0.67 14.32 -3.61
N ILE A 271 0.16 14.93 -4.47
CA ILE A 271 0.82 16.22 -4.20
C ILE A 271 -0.18 17.30 -3.75
N PRO A 272 -1.26 17.61 -4.50
CA PRO A 272 -2.20 18.65 -4.09
C PRO A 272 -2.90 18.33 -2.76
N PHE A 273 -3.15 17.06 -2.50
CA PHE A 273 -3.77 16.62 -1.24
C PHE A 273 -2.80 16.77 -0.05
N ALA A 274 -1.54 16.36 -0.21
CA ALA A 274 -0.51 16.50 0.81
C ALA A 274 -0.22 17.99 1.12
N MET A 275 -0.18 18.84 0.09
CA MET A 275 -0.04 20.28 0.28
C MET A 275 -1.23 20.87 1.06
N LYS A 276 -2.46 20.50 0.72
CA LYS A 276 -3.68 21.05 1.34
C LYS A 276 -3.91 20.52 2.75
N PHE A 277 -3.71 19.23 2.98
CA PHE A 277 -4.13 18.56 4.22
C PHE A 277 -2.98 18.31 5.21
N GLU A 278 -1.74 18.24 4.74
CA GLU A 278 -0.56 18.00 5.57
C GLU A 278 0.35 19.24 5.67
N GLY A 279 0.08 20.29 4.89
CA GLY A 279 0.94 21.47 4.81
C GLY A 279 2.32 21.17 4.21
N GLU A 280 2.45 20.07 3.48
CA GLU A 280 3.71 19.67 2.86
C GLU A 280 4.12 20.67 1.78
N ARG A 281 5.39 21.06 1.74
CA ARG A 281 5.98 21.88 0.68
C ARG A 281 7.05 21.06 -0.04
N PRO A 282 6.70 20.35 -1.11
CA PRO A 282 7.66 19.52 -1.83
C PRO A 282 8.72 20.40 -2.49
N THR A 283 9.98 20.00 -2.39
CA THR A 283 11.07 20.65 -3.13
C THR A 283 11.00 20.27 -4.61
N VAL A 284 11.52 21.12 -5.47
CA VAL A 284 11.60 20.85 -6.92
C VAL A 284 12.34 19.54 -7.20
N ARG A 285 13.46 19.27 -6.47
CA ARG A 285 14.19 18.00 -6.57
C ARG A 285 13.31 16.81 -6.26
N SER A 286 12.50 16.91 -5.22
CA SER A 286 11.62 15.82 -4.81
C SER A 286 10.50 15.57 -5.82
N ILE A 287 9.98 16.61 -6.47
CA ILE A 287 9.00 16.47 -7.56
C ILE A 287 9.65 15.79 -8.76
N ILE A 288 10.82 16.29 -9.20
CA ILE A 288 11.56 15.70 -10.32
C ILE A 288 11.88 14.22 -10.05
N GLY A 289 12.38 13.90 -8.86
CA GLY A 289 12.65 12.52 -8.46
C GLY A 289 11.42 11.63 -8.51
N SER A 290 10.26 12.13 -8.05
CA SER A 290 8.99 11.41 -8.12
C SER A 290 8.55 11.16 -9.58
N VAL A 291 8.70 12.15 -10.44
CA VAL A 291 8.39 12.01 -11.89
C VAL A 291 9.31 10.97 -12.54
N ILE A 292 10.62 11.04 -12.30
CA ILE A 292 11.59 10.07 -12.83
C ILE A 292 11.25 8.65 -12.37
N ALA A 293 10.93 8.47 -11.08
CA ALA A 293 10.56 7.16 -10.54
C ALA A 293 9.29 6.61 -11.22
N VAL A 294 8.27 7.44 -11.40
CA VAL A 294 7.01 7.05 -12.07
C VAL A 294 7.26 6.70 -13.53
N VAL A 295 8.05 7.49 -14.26
CA VAL A 295 8.43 7.19 -15.66
C VAL A 295 9.16 5.83 -15.73
N GLY A 296 10.07 5.57 -14.79
CA GLY A 296 10.73 4.26 -14.67
C GLY A 296 9.74 3.11 -14.49
N VAL A 297 8.71 3.27 -13.65
CA VAL A 297 7.65 2.25 -13.47
C VAL A 297 6.87 2.04 -14.77
N ILE A 298 6.49 3.11 -15.46
CA ILE A 298 5.78 3.04 -16.74
C ILE A 298 6.60 2.24 -17.76
N ILE A 299 7.90 2.55 -17.91
CA ILE A 299 8.80 1.83 -18.84
C ILE A 299 8.89 0.35 -18.43
N MET A 300 9.08 0.07 -17.13
CA MET A 300 9.23 -1.30 -16.63
C MET A 300 7.99 -2.15 -16.90
N THR A 301 6.81 -1.59 -16.68
CA THR A 301 5.54 -2.32 -16.85
C THR A 301 5.18 -2.53 -18.31
N HIS A 302 5.54 -1.61 -19.21
CA HIS A 302 5.34 -1.80 -20.65
C HIS A 302 6.19 -2.93 -21.24
N GLN A 303 7.38 -3.18 -20.70
CA GLN A 303 8.25 -4.27 -21.17
C GLN A 303 7.83 -5.67 -20.67
N VAL A 304 6.99 -5.74 -19.65
CA VAL A 304 6.40 -7.02 -19.17
C VAL A 304 5.23 -7.45 -20.06
N SER A 305 4.63 -6.52 -20.80
CA SER A 305 3.47 -6.77 -21.66
C SER A 305 3.82 -7.14 -23.11
N GLN A 306 5.10 -7.21 -23.46
CA GLN A 306 5.62 -7.73 -24.71
C GLN A 306 6.24 -9.11 -24.53
#